data_18bc2d2b3f0083aea382ba53880496dd
#
_entry.id   18bc2d2b3f0083aea382ba53880496dd
#
_cell.length_a   1.000
_cell.length_b   1.000
_cell.length_c   1.000
_cell.angle_alpha   90.00
_cell.angle_beta   90.00
_cell.angle_gamma   90.00
#
_symmetry.space_group_name_H-M   'P 1'
#
loop_
_entity.id
_entity.type
_entity.pdbx_description
1 polymer ?
#
loop_
_entity_poly.entity_id
_entity_poly.type
_entity_poly.pdbx_seq_one_letter_code
_entity_poly.pdbx_strand_id
1 'polypeptide(L)'
;MLPVPKIEMLGAPQDPTVVQLSRPHRAPQITLRENEQGVALSAVGYKGYRMVRATHGVSSGCYYYEVLVQEPLHGEDGHMRIGWSTEAGDLQAPVGYDVNSYAYRDVNGAKFHESLGEPYGEPYKAGDVIGCMLRMGEPGAIVRQRQRFRDPKGVEYLVEEERARVPSVGSVLAFYKNGKPLGPAFTDVHAEQYFPAASLYRAACLSFNFGPSFAFPPPDLEVDAYSPVCSLATPKSAQDGAADGAADGVADGADGDGEAGEGGGEGGDAGEEADAAMDEAEMEE
;
A
#
# COMPACT_ATOMS: atom_id res chain seq x y z
N MET A 1 23.91 -3.01 28.76
CA MET A 1 22.72 -3.87 28.75
C MET A 1 21.83 -3.30 27.64
N LEU A 2 21.79 -3.94 26.47
CA LEU A 2 20.94 -3.50 25.36
C LEU A 2 19.48 -3.75 25.73
N PRO A 3 18.56 -2.83 25.43
CA PRO A 3 17.15 -3.06 25.72
C PRO A 3 16.67 -4.27 24.93
N VAL A 4 16.06 -5.21 25.65
CA VAL A 4 15.37 -6.37 25.04
C VAL A 4 14.29 -5.81 24.12
N PRO A 5 14.23 -6.22 22.81
CA PRO A 5 13.17 -5.78 21.93
C PRO A 5 11.83 -6.17 22.54
N LYS A 6 10.94 -5.20 22.72
CA LYS A 6 9.56 -5.46 23.06
C LYS A 6 8.97 -6.31 21.94
N ILE A 7 8.70 -7.57 22.21
CA ILE A 7 7.86 -8.40 21.36
C ILE A 7 6.45 -7.80 21.49
N GLU A 8 6.05 -6.97 20.53
CA GLU A 8 4.65 -6.62 20.39
C GLU A 8 3.92 -7.91 20.06
N MET A 9 3.09 -8.37 20.99
CA MET A 9 2.15 -9.43 20.70
C MET A 9 1.34 -8.98 19.47
N LEU A 10 1.30 -9.80 18.43
CA LEU A 10 0.37 -9.63 17.31
C LEU A 10 -1.01 -9.40 17.94
N GLY A 11 -1.50 -8.16 17.84
CA GLY A 11 -2.76 -7.77 18.46
C GLY A 11 -3.89 -8.66 17.97
N ALA A 12 -5.03 -8.62 18.65
CA ALA A 12 -6.23 -9.34 18.25
C ALA A 12 -6.48 -9.19 16.72
N PRO A 13 -7.05 -10.23 16.06
CA PRO A 13 -7.38 -10.15 14.65
C PRO A 13 -8.17 -8.89 14.34
N GLN A 14 -7.77 -8.16 13.30
CA GLN A 14 -8.51 -6.96 12.89
C GLN A 14 -9.89 -7.38 12.38
N ASP A 15 -10.92 -6.58 12.73
CA ASP A 15 -12.29 -6.82 12.31
C ASP A 15 -12.40 -6.70 10.77
N PRO A 16 -12.75 -7.78 10.06
CA PRO A 16 -12.89 -7.77 8.60
C PRO A 16 -14.11 -6.97 8.13
N THR A 17 -15.00 -6.60 9.05
CA THR A 17 -16.18 -5.78 8.74
C THR A 17 -15.89 -4.28 8.75
N VAL A 18 -14.63 -3.89 8.95
CA VAL A 18 -14.20 -2.49 8.99
C VAL A 18 -12.94 -2.31 8.14
N VAL A 19 -12.98 -1.36 7.22
CA VAL A 19 -11.78 -0.95 6.49
C VAL A 19 -10.91 -0.07 7.38
N GLN A 20 -9.67 -0.47 7.57
CA GLN A 20 -8.70 0.21 8.41
C GLN A 20 -7.27 -0.03 7.92
N LEU A 21 -6.28 0.62 8.51
CA LEU A 21 -4.88 0.33 8.25
C LEU A 21 -4.51 -1.07 8.77
N SER A 22 -3.83 -1.83 7.95
CA SER A 22 -3.54 -3.24 8.21
C SER A 22 -2.32 -3.39 9.11
N ARG A 23 -2.47 -4.11 10.22
CA ARG A 23 -1.36 -4.45 11.12
C ARG A 23 -0.35 -5.40 10.48
N PRO A 24 -0.76 -6.47 9.76
CA PRO A 24 0.19 -7.35 9.07
C PRO A 24 0.81 -6.72 7.82
N HIS A 25 0.09 -5.79 7.13
CA HIS A 25 0.58 -5.17 5.90
C HIS A 25 1.13 -3.76 6.15
N ARG A 26 1.98 -3.64 7.16
CA ARG A 26 2.78 -2.44 7.46
C ARG A 26 4.22 -2.81 7.76
N ALA A 27 5.14 -1.90 7.47
CA ALA A 27 6.51 -2.03 7.95
C ALA A 27 6.54 -1.91 9.50
N PRO A 28 7.41 -2.66 10.20
CA PRO A 28 7.50 -2.60 11.68
C PRO A 28 7.80 -1.20 12.23
N GLN A 29 8.44 -0.34 11.43
CA GLN A 29 8.81 1.02 11.79
C GLN A 29 7.64 2.01 11.72
N ILE A 30 6.45 1.59 11.30
CA ILE A 30 5.23 2.40 11.31
C ILE A 30 4.40 2.05 12.54
N THR A 31 4.02 3.04 13.31
CA THR A 31 3.07 2.90 14.41
C THR A 31 1.68 3.30 13.95
N LEU A 32 0.70 2.42 14.17
CA LEU A 32 -0.71 2.73 13.94
C LEU A 32 -1.32 3.33 15.20
N ARG A 33 -2.22 4.31 15.00
CA ARG A 33 -3.05 4.89 16.07
C ARG A 33 -4.51 4.58 15.76
N GLU A 34 -5.20 4.13 16.78
CA GLU A 34 -6.62 3.79 16.72
C GLU A 34 -7.47 4.97 17.18
N ASN A 35 -8.66 5.08 16.62
CA ASN A 35 -9.69 6.00 17.13
C ASN A 35 -10.36 5.42 18.39
N GLU A 36 -11.34 6.14 18.95
CA GLU A 36 -12.10 5.72 20.14
C GLU A 36 -12.84 4.38 19.97
N GLN A 37 -13.11 3.97 18.73
CA GLN A 37 -13.76 2.70 18.39
C GLN A 37 -12.76 1.56 18.16
N GLY A 38 -11.44 1.79 18.37
CA GLY A 38 -10.40 0.78 18.16
C GLY A 38 -10.05 0.52 16.67
N VAL A 39 -10.44 1.45 15.78
CA VAL A 39 -10.15 1.36 14.34
C VAL A 39 -8.85 2.09 14.04
N ALA A 40 -7.91 1.40 13.41
CA ALA A 40 -6.61 1.96 13.03
C ALA A 40 -6.73 2.82 11.77
N LEU A 41 -6.81 4.13 11.95
CA LEU A 41 -6.97 5.10 10.86
C LEU A 41 -5.78 6.06 10.72
N SER A 42 -4.84 6.08 11.66
CA SER A 42 -3.68 6.97 11.58
C SER A 42 -2.38 6.18 11.64
N ALA A 43 -1.37 6.69 10.93
CA ALA A 43 -0.04 6.11 10.86
C ALA A 43 1.03 7.16 11.16
N VAL A 44 2.08 6.74 11.84
CA VAL A 44 3.25 7.56 12.17
C VAL A 44 4.51 6.82 11.80
N GLY A 45 5.40 7.48 11.03
CA GLY A 45 6.71 6.94 10.66
C GLY A 45 7.80 7.31 11.67
N TYR A 46 8.93 6.60 11.63
CA TYR A 46 10.08 6.83 12.52
C TYR A 46 11.44 6.71 11.85
N LYS A 47 11.51 6.24 10.60
CA LYS A 47 12.79 6.02 9.89
C LYS A 47 12.69 6.49 8.44
N GLY A 48 13.54 5.96 7.56
CA GLY A 48 13.42 6.09 6.11
C GLY A 48 12.03 5.68 5.61
N TYR A 49 11.73 5.89 4.37
CA TYR A 49 10.41 5.57 3.82
C TYR A 49 9.99 4.13 4.14
N ARG A 50 8.83 3.97 4.73
CA ARG A 50 8.22 2.69 5.08
C ARG A 50 6.74 2.73 4.75
N MET A 51 6.21 1.63 4.20
CA MET A 51 4.84 1.56 3.69
C MET A 51 3.88 0.93 4.68
N VAL A 52 2.65 1.42 4.64
CA VAL A 52 1.45 0.80 5.24
C VAL A 52 0.35 0.73 4.20
N ARG A 53 -0.45 -0.35 4.24
CA ARG A 53 -1.64 -0.55 3.41
C ARG A 53 -2.90 -0.67 4.27
N ALA A 54 -4.05 -0.41 3.64
CA ALA A 54 -5.34 -0.74 4.24
C ALA A 54 -5.61 -2.25 4.22
N THR A 55 -6.63 -2.68 4.96
CA THR A 55 -7.06 -4.09 5.06
C THR A 55 -7.78 -4.60 3.82
N HIS A 56 -8.41 -3.71 3.02
CA HIS A 56 -9.22 -4.07 1.87
C HIS A 56 -8.68 -3.42 0.60
N GLY A 57 -8.73 -4.16 -0.50
CA GLY A 57 -8.22 -3.74 -1.79
C GLY A 57 -9.28 -3.79 -2.89
N VAL A 58 -9.04 -3.01 -3.94
CA VAL A 58 -9.88 -2.78 -5.11
C VAL A 58 -9.33 -3.57 -6.29
N SER A 59 -10.17 -4.35 -6.97
CA SER A 59 -9.82 -5.06 -8.22
C SER A 59 -10.76 -4.73 -9.39
N SER A 60 -11.87 -4.04 -9.14
CA SER A 60 -12.86 -3.60 -10.13
C SER A 60 -13.61 -2.38 -9.63
N GLY A 61 -14.33 -1.68 -10.50
CA GLY A 61 -15.12 -0.50 -10.14
C GLY A 61 -14.29 0.77 -9.96
N CYS A 62 -14.89 1.78 -9.36
CA CYS A 62 -14.27 3.08 -9.06
C CYS A 62 -14.37 3.38 -7.57
N TYR A 63 -13.24 3.63 -6.92
CA TYR A 63 -13.18 3.83 -5.47
C TYR A 63 -12.40 5.09 -5.12
N TYR A 64 -12.78 5.68 -3.97
CA TYR A 64 -12.18 6.90 -3.45
C TYR A 64 -11.94 6.81 -1.96
N TYR A 65 -10.83 7.39 -1.50
CA TYR A 65 -10.53 7.64 -0.10
C TYR A 65 -9.75 8.94 0.06
N GLU A 66 -9.67 9.45 1.29
CA GLU A 66 -8.92 10.66 1.62
C GLU A 66 -7.82 10.37 2.65
N VAL A 67 -6.78 11.18 2.61
CA VAL A 67 -5.73 11.23 3.62
C VAL A 67 -5.52 12.66 4.07
N LEU A 68 -5.72 12.92 5.36
CA LEU A 68 -5.34 14.17 6.01
C LEU A 68 -3.86 14.08 6.39
N VAL A 69 -3.07 15.02 5.91
CA VAL A 69 -1.68 15.21 6.32
C VAL A 69 -1.67 15.91 7.67
N GLN A 70 -1.13 15.26 8.69
CA GLN A 70 -1.03 15.81 10.04
C GLN A 70 0.34 16.45 10.26
N GLU A 71 0.43 17.32 11.27
CA GLU A 71 1.73 17.85 11.71
C GLU A 71 2.67 16.70 12.08
N PRO A 72 3.94 16.74 11.65
CA PRO A 72 4.94 15.77 12.04
C PRO A 72 5.12 15.75 13.57
N LEU A 73 5.51 14.61 14.11
CA LEU A 73 5.76 14.52 15.54
C LEU A 73 6.96 15.38 15.96
N HIS A 74 6.83 16.01 17.10
CA HIS A 74 7.90 16.80 17.76
C HIS A 74 8.47 17.94 16.92
N GLY A 75 7.79 18.38 15.85
CA GLY A 75 8.28 19.45 14.97
C GLY A 75 9.48 19.03 14.10
N GLU A 76 9.67 17.73 13.94
CA GLU A 76 10.68 17.17 13.03
C GLU A 76 10.19 17.23 11.57
N ASP A 77 11.15 17.17 10.63
CA ASP A 77 10.81 17.02 9.22
C ASP A 77 10.20 15.63 8.96
N GLY A 78 9.17 15.58 8.14
CA GLY A 78 8.51 14.34 7.76
C GLY A 78 7.99 14.43 6.34
N HIS A 79 8.29 13.41 5.53
CA HIS A 79 7.84 13.33 4.14
C HIS A 79 6.95 12.13 3.92
N MET A 80 6.17 12.17 2.84
CA MET A 80 5.24 11.11 2.55
C MET A 80 4.97 10.95 1.05
N ARG A 81 4.61 9.71 0.69
CA ARG A 81 4.00 9.40 -0.60
C ARG A 81 2.69 8.68 -0.34
N ILE A 82 1.61 9.15 -0.98
CA ILE A 82 0.25 8.64 -0.80
C ILE A 82 -0.20 8.03 -2.13
N GLY A 83 -0.90 6.91 -2.09
CA GLY A 83 -1.40 6.28 -3.31
C GLY A 83 -1.94 4.87 -3.11
N TRP A 84 -1.59 3.98 -4.02
CA TRP A 84 -2.13 2.63 -4.09
C TRP A 84 -1.00 1.62 -4.28
N SER A 85 -1.10 0.47 -3.61
CA SER A 85 -0.12 -0.62 -3.72
C SER A 85 -0.82 -1.97 -3.79
N THR A 86 -0.30 -2.89 -4.59
CA THR A 86 -0.71 -4.30 -4.54
C THR A 86 -0.16 -4.97 -3.28
N GLU A 87 -0.60 -6.19 -2.99
CA GLU A 87 -0.07 -6.97 -1.87
C GLU A 87 1.43 -7.27 -2.01
N ALA A 88 1.92 -7.37 -3.26
CA ALA A 88 3.33 -7.66 -3.56
C ALA A 88 4.28 -6.47 -3.40
N GLY A 89 3.75 -5.23 -3.17
CA GLY A 89 4.58 -4.05 -2.94
C GLY A 89 5.44 -4.18 -1.69
N ASP A 90 6.70 -3.74 -1.78
CA ASP A 90 7.66 -3.83 -0.66
C ASP A 90 7.30 -2.84 0.46
N LEU A 91 7.05 -3.38 1.66
CA LEU A 91 6.74 -2.57 2.84
C LEU A 91 7.94 -1.76 3.35
N GLN A 92 9.17 -2.14 3.00
CA GLN A 92 10.38 -1.44 3.41
C GLN A 92 10.77 -0.32 2.44
N ALA A 93 10.01 -0.14 1.34
CA ALA A 93 10.23 0.87 0.32
C ALA A 93 9.09 1.92 0.28
N PRO A 94 9.32 3.09 -0.36
CA PRO A 94 8.25 4.07 -0.58
C PRO A 94 7.20 3.57 -1.57
N VAL A 95 5.96 4.04 -1.43
CA VAL A 95 4.94 3.83 -2.46
C VAL A 95 5.42 4.45 -3.78
N GLY A 96 5.29 3.71 -4.89
CA GLY A 96 5.81 4.10 -6.19
C GLY A 96 7.26 3.69 -6.44
N TYR A 97 7.88 2.93 -5.51
CA TYR A 97 9.25 2.43 -5.67
C TYR A 97 9.34 1.35 -6.75
N ASP A 98 8.44 0.42 -6.71
CA ASP A 98 8.39 -0.72 -7.63
C ASP A 98 7.18 -0.65 -8.56
N VAL A 99 7.06 -1.64 -9.42
CA VAL A 99 5.96 -1.82 -10.36
C VAL A 99 4.62 -2.17 -9.66
N ASN A 100 4.64 -2.46 -8.35
CA ASN A 100 3.46 -2.85 -7.56
C ASN A 100 2.73 -1.65 -6.94
N SER A 101 3.21 -0.43 -7.11
CA SER A 101 2.64 0.73 -6.44
C SER A 101 2.72 2.02 -7.26
N TYR A 102 1.79 2.93 -6.99
CA TYR A 102 1.64 4.23 -7.64
C TYR A 102 1.46 5.30 -6.57
N ALA A 103 2.20 6.40 -6.67
CA ALA A 103 2.22 7.42 -5.63
C ALA A 103 2.14 8.86 -6.12
N TYR A 104 1.74 9.74 -5.21
CA TYR A 104 1.86 11.18 -5.26
C TYR A 104 2.70 11.65 -4.06
N ARG A 105 3.78 12.40 -4.32
CA ARG A 105 4.78 12.84 -3.33
C ARG A 105 4.50 14.25 -2.84
N ASP A 106 4.76 14.49 -1.55
CA ASP A 106 4.55 15.80 -0.88
C ASP A 106 5.50 16.90 -1.33
N VAL A 107 6.81 16.62 -1.42
CA VAL A 107 7.88 17.63 -1.58
C VAL A 107 7.73 18.48 -2.83
N ASN A 108 7.49 17.84 -3.96
CA ASN A 108 7.48 18.49 -5.27
C ASN A 108 6.20 18.25 -6.07
N GLY A 109 5.23 17.53 -5.50
CA GLY A 109 3.98 17.20 -6.20
C GLY A 109 4.15 16.21 -7.35
N ALA A 110 5.26 15.49 -7.42
CA ALA A 110 5.51 14.52 -8.47
C ALA A 110 4.70 13.23 -8.24
N LYS A 111 4.34 12.54 -9.31
CA LYS A 111 3.82 11.18 -9.29
C LYS A 111 4.98 10.19 -9.45
N PHE A 112 4.90 9.03 -8.80
CA PHE A 112 5.94 8.00 -8.81
C PHE A 112 5.40 6.63 -9.16
N HIS A 113 6.13 5.92 -10.02
CA HIS A 113 5.95 4.50 -10.35
C HIS A 113 7.29 3.95 -10.82
N GLU A 114 7.67 2.74 -10.38
CA GLU A 114 8.96 2.11 -10.72
C GLU A 114 10.18 3.01 -10.40
N SER A 115 10.12 3.75 -9.28
CA SER A 115 11.12 4.75 -8.87
C SER A 115 11.27 5.95 -9.82
N LEU A 116 10.46 6.05 -10.86
CA LEU A 116 10.47 7.18 -11.79
C LEU A 116 9.51 8.26 -11.28
N GLY A 117 10.06 9.45 -11.04
CA GLY A 117 9.33 10.65 -10.65
C GLY A 117 9.01 11.52 -11.87
N GLU A 118 7.74 11.88 -12.03
CA GLU A 118 7.30 12.79 -13.11
C GLU A 118 6.50 13.96 -12.53
N PRO A 119 6.65 15.18 -13.07
CA PRO A 119 5.83 16.32 -12.68
C PRO A 119 4.33 16.00 -12.82
N TYR A 120 3.53 16.34 -11.78
CA TYR A 120 2.10 16.01 -11.82
C TYR A 120 1.22 17.06 -11.15
N GLY A 121 1.35 17.25 -9.85
CA GLY A 121 0.49 18.12 -9.05
C GLY A 121 1.27 19.20 -8.32
N GLU A 122 0.65 19.75 -7.28
CA GLU A 122 1.25 20.75 -6.41
C GLU A 122 1.85 20.06 -5.17
N PRO A 123 2.94 20.58 -4.57
CA PRO A 123 3.41 20.13 -3.26
C PRO A 123 2.28 20.19 -2.22
N TYR A 124 2.31 19.30 -1.23
CA TYR A 124 1.34 19.31 -0.14
C TYR A 124 2.01 19.15 1.21
N LYS A 125 1.34 19.59 2.27
CA LYS A 125 1.88 19.68 3.63
C LYS A 125 0.82 19.44 4.69
N ALA A 126 1.20 19.51 5.94
CA ALA A 126 0.28 19.43 7.08
C ALA A 126 -0.93 20.39 6.92
N GLY A 127 -2.10 19.87 7.20
CA GLY A 127 -3.39 20.51 7.00
C GLY A 127 -4.03 20.23 5.62
N ASP A 128 -3.27 19.77 4.63
CA ASP A 128 -3.85 19.39 3.33
C ASP A 128 -4.54 18.02 3.42
N VAL A 129 -5.60 17.86 2.63
CA VAL A 129 -6.31 16.60 2.42
C VAL A 129 -6.07 16.13 0.99
N ILE A 130 -5.54 14.92 0.86
CA ILE A 130 -5.28 14.30 -0.43
C ILE A 130 -6.36 13.25 -0.70
N GLY A 131 -7.16 13.49 -1.72
CA GLY A 131 -8.10 12.52 -2.25
C GLY A 131 -7.42 11.57 -3.25
N CYS A 132 -7.74 10.30 -3.17
CA CYS A 132 -7.14 9.25 -4.00
C CYS A 132 -8.23 8.43 -4.69
N MET A 133 -8.34 8.55 -6.00
CA MET A 133 -9.30 7.82 -6.80
C MET A 133 -8.60 6.75 -7.64
N LEU A 134 -9.16 5.55 -7.67
CA LEU A 134 -8.80 4.48 -8.59
C LEU A 134 -10.05 3.95 -9.26
N ARG A 135 -10.10 4.08 -10.58
CA ARG A 135 -11.08 3.42 -11.44
C ARG A 135 -10.36 2.30 -12.17
N MET A 136 -10.80 1.07 -11.94
CA MET A 136 -10.34 -0.08 -12.71
C MET A 136 -11.06 -0.13 -14.05
N GLY A 137 -10.33 -0.52 -15.09
CA GLY A 137 -10.87 -0.76 -16.43
C GLY A 137 -11.10 -2.26 -16.69
N GLU A 138 -11.27 -2.61 -17.94
CA GLU A 138 -11.37 -4.01 -18.35
C GLU A 138 -9.97 -4.65 -18.42
N PRO A 139 -9.81 -5.94 -18.04
CA PRO A 139 -8.56 -6.65 -18.23
C PRO A 139 -8.18 -6.68 -19.72
N GLY A 140 -6.99 -6.19 -20.03
CA GLY A 140 -6.45 -6.22 -21.38
C GLY A 140 -5.90 -7.59 -21.79
N ALA A 141 -5.31 -7.66 -22.98
CA ALA A 141 -4.65 -8.87 -23.43
C ALA A 141 -3.34 -9.10 -22.64
N ILE A 142 -3.07 -10.38 -22.33
CA ILE A 142 -1.81 -10.77 -21.67
C ILE A 142 -0.65 -10.45 -22.60
N VAL A 143 0.20 -9.50 -22.20
CA VAL A 143 1.44 -9.20 -22.92
C VAL A 143 2.55 -10.10 -22.36
N ARG A 144 2.88 -11.16 -23.05
CA ARG A 144 4.02 -12.02 -22.70
C ARG A 144 5.29 -11.33 -23.15
N GLN A 145 6.05 -10.79 -22.23
CA GLN A 145 7.40 -10.32 -22.52
C GLN A 145 8.38 -11.49 -22.46
N ARG A 146 9.04 -11.77 -23.59
CA ARG A 146 10.12 -12.74 -23.69
C ARG A 146 11.42 -11.97 -23.73
N GLN A 147 12.25 -12.10 -22.69
CA GLN A 147 13.59 -11.54 -22.66
C GLN A 147 14.61 -12.60 -23.10
N ARG A 148 15.49 -12.23 -24.02
CA ARG A 148 16.65 -13.06 -24.36
C ARG A 148 17.83 -12.66 -23.47
N PHE A 149 18.34 -13.62 -22.74
CA PHE A 149 19.53 -13.47 -21.92
C PHE A 149 20.67 -14.24 -22.56
N ARG A 150 21.87 -13.64 -22.62
CA ARG A 150 23.07 -14.32 -23.07
C ARG A 150 24.04 -14.39 -21.90
N ASP A 151 24.45 -15.62 -21.54
CA ASP A 151 25.43 -15.79 -20.47
C ASP A 151 26.85 -15.44 -20.95
N PRO A 152 27.83 -15.29 -20.04
CA PRO A 152 29.22 -15.01 -20.39
C PRO A 152 29.88 -16.11 -21.26
N LYS A 153 29.29 -17.32 -21.35
CA LYS A 153 29.75 -18.43 -22.18
C LYS A 153 29.09 -18.38 -23.58
N GLY A 154 28.25 -17.39 -23.86
CA GLY A 154 27.61 -17.21 -25.16
C GLY A 154 26.32 -18.01 -25.38
N VAL A 155 25.82 -18.69 -24.35
CA VAL A 155 24.59 -19.47 -24.43
C VAL A 155 23.38 -18.50 -24.31
N GLU A 156 22.45 -18.60 -25.23
CA GLU A 156 21.20 -17.80 -25.22
C GLU A 156 20.12 -18.55 -24.45
N TYR A 157 19.54 -17.85 -23.46
CA TYR A 157 18.38 -18.31 -22.70
C TYR A 157 17.18 -17.44 -23.05
N LEU A 158 16.03 -18.09 -23.25
CA LEU A 158 14.74 -17.41 -23.33
C LEU A 158 14.12 -17.47 -21.93
N VAL A 159 14.09 -16.34 -21.24
CA VAL A 159 13.40 -16.22 -19.97
C VAL A 159 11.97 -15.77 -20.27
N GLU A 160 11.00 -16.64 -20.02
CA GLU A 160 9.60 -16.23 -19.93
C GLU A 160 9.38 -15.67 -18.52
N GLU A 161 9.05 -14.40 -18.42
CA GLU A 161 8.59 -13.85 -17.15
C GLU A 161 7.29 -14.55 -16.76
N GLU A 162 7.28 -15.23 -15.60
CA GLU A 162 6.15 -16.03 -15.11
C GLU A 162 4.88 -15.22 -14.80
N ARG A 163 4.95 -13.89 -14.83
CA ARG A 163 3.82 -12.98 -14.69
C ARG A 163 3.81 -11.96 -15.81
N ALA A 164 3.14 -12.31 -16.89
CA ALA A 164 2.72 -11.31 -17.85
C ALA A 164 1.74 -10.35 -17.14
N ARG A 165 2.17 -9.11 -16.88
CA ARG A 165 1.32 -8.09 -16.28
C ARG A 165 0.29 -7.66 -17.30
N VAL A 166 -0.96 -7.89 -17.00
CA VAL A 166 -2.08 -7.53 -17.86
C VAL A 166 -2.49 -6.10 -17.52
N PRO A 167 -2.49 -5.16 -18.49
CA PRO A 167 -3.01 -3.83 -18.24
C PRO A 167 -4.53 -3.87 -18.04
N SER A 168 -5.03 -3.06 -17.13
CA SER A 168 -6.45 -2.77 -16.97
C SER A 168 -6.79 -1.61 -17.90
N VAL A 169 -7.19 -1.92 -19.11
CA VAL A 169 -7.40 -0.93 -20.18
C VAL A 169 -8.51 0.04 -19.81
N GLY A 170 -8.23 1.34 -19.92
CA GLY A 170 -9.15 2.41 -19.53
C GLY A 170 -9.22 2.65 -18.01
N SER A 171 -8.36 2.00 -17.21
CA SER A 171 -8.21 2.36 -15.81
C SER A 171 -7.62 3.75 -15.66
N VAL A 172 -8.00 4.42 -14.58
CA VAL A 172 -7.50 5.77 -14.23
C VAL A 172 -7.22 5.83 -12.75
N LEU A 173 -6.01 6.27 -12.40
CA LEU A 173 -5.65 6.66 -11.05
C LEU A 173 -5.45 8.19 -11.03
N ALA A 174 -6.13 8.87 -10.14
CA ALA A 174 -6.08 10.32 -10.02
C ALA A 174 -6.01 10.75 -8.56
N PHE A 175 -5.41 11.93 -8.34
CA PHE A 175 -5.34 12.55 -7.02
C PHE A 175 -6.04 13.90 -7.01
N TYR A 176 -6.45 14.29 -5.80
CA TYR A 176 -7.11 15.56 -5.50
C TYR A 176 -6.40 16.22 -4.33
N LYS A 177 -6.21 17.51 -4.39
CA LYS A 177 -5.69 18.28 -3.24
C LYS A 177 -6.76 19.23 -2.74
N ASN A 178 -7.24 19.05 -1.52
CA ASN A 178 -8.31 19.85 -0.90
C ASN A 178 -9.54 19.97 -1.83
N GLY A 179 -9.94 18.85 -2.45
CA GLY A 179 -11.05 18.79 -3.40
C GLY A 179 -10.73 19.29 -4.82
N LYS A 180 -9.58 19.89 -5.07
CA LYS A 180 -9.17 20.30 -6.41
C LYS A 180 -8.67 19.07 -7.20
N PRO A 181 -9.27 18.70 -8.33
CA PRO A 181 -8.79 17.62 -9.16
C PRO A 181 -7.45 17.98 -9.81
N LEU A 182 -6.50 17.05 -9.79
CA LEU A 182 -5.18 17.21 -10.43
C LEU A 182 -5.11 16.52 -11.81
N GLY A 183 -6.22 15.87 -12.20
CA GLY A 183 -6.31 15.11 -13.45
C GLY A 183 -5.75 13.67 -13.32
N PRO A 184 -5.75 12.89 -14.41
CA PRO A 184 -5.19 11.54 -14.42
C PRO A 184 -3.69 11.55 -14.10
N ALA A 185 -3.29 10.81 -13.06
CA ALA A 185 -1.88 10.58 -12.75
C ALA A 185 -1.35 9.41 -13.59
N PHE A 186 -2.07 8.28 -13.58
CA PHE A 186 -1.71 7.07 -14.30
C PHE A 186 -2.93 6.51 -15.00
N THR A 187 -2.72 5.93 -16.18
CA THR A 187 -3.74 5.23 -16.97
C THR A 187 -3.25 3.83 -17.29
N ASP A 188 -4.19 2.93 -17.60
CA ASP A 188 -3.87 1.56 -17.95
C ASP A 188 -2.97 0.86 -16.93
N VAL A 189 -3.23 1.09 -15.61
CA VAL A 189 -2.53 0.41 -14.53
C VAL A 189 -2.70 -1.10 -14.66
N HIS A 190 -1.85 -1.89 -14.04
CA HIS A 190 -1.96 -3.35 -14.12
C HIS A 190 -3.28 -3.86 -13.52
N ALA A 191 -3.85 -4.93 -14.11
CA ALA A 191 -5.08 -5.56 -13.64
C ALA A 191 -4.80 -6.42 -12.39
N GLU A 192 -4.56 -5.76 -11.28
CA GLU A 192 -4.22 -6.33 -9.97
C GLU A 192 -5.20 -5.85 -8.90
N GLN A 193 -5.10 -6.36 -7.69
CA GLN A 193 -5.81 -5.81 -6.54
C GLN A 193 -4.95 -4.74 -5.85
N TYR A 194 -5.47 -3.53 -5.76
CA TYR A 194 -4.79 -2.38 -5.15
C TYR A 194 -5.40 -1.99 -3.82
N PHE A 195 -4.56 -1.82 -2.83
CA PHE A 195 -4.93 -1.36 -1.49
C PHE A 195 -4.58 0.12 -1.34
N PRO A 196 -5.42 0.94 -0.69
CA PRO A 196 -4.98 2.25 -0.21
C PRO A 196 -3.66 2.14 0.54
N ALA A 197 -2.69 2.96 0.19
CA ALA A 197 -1.35 2.86 0.74
C ALA A 197 -0.72 4.24 0.96
N ALA A 198 0.16 4.32 1.95
CA ALA A 198 1.06 5.43 2.09
C ALA A 198 2.43 4.96 2.61
N SER A 199 3.46 5.70 2.25
CA SER A 199 4.77 5.57 2.86
C SER A 199 5.11 6.84 3.62
N LEU A 200 5.72 6.65 4.78
CA LEU A 200 6.07 7.71 5.73
C LEU A 200 7.58 7.70 5.95
N TYR A 201 8.16 8.89 5.93
CA TYR A 201 9.57 9.15 6.18
C TYR A 201 9.72 9.96 7.45
N ARG A 202 10.64 9.56 8.35
CA ARG A 202 10.87 10.20 9.65
C ARG A 202 9.57 10.35 10.45
N ALA A 203 9.30 11.54 10.98
CA ALA A 203 8.18 11.82 11.89
C ALA A 203 6.84 12.10 11.16
N ALA A 204 6.72 11.79 9.87
CA ALA A 204 5.48 12.00 9.11
C ALA A 204 4.29 11.34 9.80
N CYS A 205 3.15 12.03 9.78
CA CYS A 205 1.91 11.58 10.39
C CYS A 205 0.73 11.76 9.43
N LEU A 206 -0.04 10.70 9.21
CA LEU A 206 -1.19 10.68 8.30
C LEU A 206 -2.43 10.13 9.00
N SER A 207 -3.60 10.64 8.61
CA SER A 207 -4.90 10.09 9.02
C SER A 207 -5.75 9.78 7.80
N PHE A 208 -6.22 8.53 7.70
CA PHE A 208 -7.00 8.02 6.59
C PHE A 208 -8.49 8.16 6.85
N ASN A 209 -9.23 8.53 5.81
CA ASN A 209 -10.68 8.53 5.76
C ASN A 209 -11.13 7.64 4.59
N PHE A 210 -11.63 6.46 4.91
CA PHE A 210 -12.13 5.51 3.92
C PHE A 210 -13.62 5.74 3.57
N GLY A 211 -14.24 6.80 4.12
CA GLY A 211 -15.64 7.14 3.94
C GLY A 211 -16.54 6.60 5.08
N PRO A 212 -17.88 6.66 4.93
CA PRO A 212 -18.60 7.11 3.73
C PRO A 212 -18.67 8.63 3.54
N SER A 213 -18.34 9.43 4.57
CA SER A 213 -18.36 10.89 4.50
C SER A 213 -16.96 11.43 4.27
N PHE A 214 -16.80 12.24 3.23
CA PHE A 214 -15.55 12.85 2.84
C PHE A 214 -15.50 14.34 3.18
N ALA A 215 -14.31 14.85 3.50
CA ALA A 215 -14.09 16.28 3.69
C ALA A 215 -14.18 17.04 2.36
N PHE A 216 -13.68 16.42 1.29
CA PHE A 216 -13.65 16.96 -0.06
C PHE A 216 -14.04 15.88 -1.09
N PRO A 217 -15.34 15.56 -1.25
CA PRO A 217 -15.78 14.62 -2.29
C PRO A 217 -15.26 15.07 -3.66
N PRO A 218 -14.91 14.14 -4.58
CA PRO A 218 -14.42 14.48 -5.91
C PRO A 218 -15.47 15.26 -6.71
N PRO A 219 -15.22 16.55 -7.08
CA PRO A 219 -16.24 17.42 -7.67
C PRO A 219 -16.50 17.14 -9.14
N ASP A 220 -15.62 16.42 -9.81
CA ASP A 220 -15.66 16.03 -11.21
C ASP A 220 -16.27 14.65 -11.45
N LEU A 221 -16.72 13.99 -10.38
CA LEU A 221 -17.44 12.72 -10.44
C LEU A 221 -18.85 12.88 -9.87
N GLU A 222 -19.82 12.26 -10.52
CA GLU A 222 -21.14 12.11 -9.94
C GLU A 222 -21.11 11.22 -8.71
N VAL A 223 -22.00 11.43 -7.76
CA VAL A 223 -22.03 10.72 -6.47
C VAL A 223 -22.06 9.19 -6.64
N ASP A 224 -22.79 8.72 -7.67
CA ASP A 224 -22.92 7.28 -7.97
C ASP A 224 -21.79 6.75 -8.89
N ALA A 225 -20.89 7.61 -9.35
CA ALA A 225 -19.80 7.20 -10.24
C ALA A 225 -18.60 6.58 -9.49
N TYR A 226 -18.58 6.66 -8.17
CA TYR A 226 -17.55 6.07 -7.31
C TYR A 226 -18.16 5.54 -6.01
N SER A 227 -17.44 4.61 -5.38
CA SER A 227 -17.78 4.09 -4.06
C SER A 227 -16.71 4.49 -3.03
N PRO A 228 -17.10 4.76 -1.78
CA PRO A 228 -16.13 4.91 -0.71
C PRO A 228 -15.43 3.57 -0.44
N VAL A 229 -14.13 3.60 -0.14
CA VAL A 229 -13.37 2.36 0.13
C VAL A 229 -13.96 1.57 1.31
N CYS A 230 -14.59 2.24 2.29
CA CYS A 230 -15.25 1.55 3.40
C CYS A 230 -16.37 0.57 2.96
N SER A 231 -16.94 0.74 1.77
CA SER A 231 -17.96 -0.18 1.23
C SER A 231 -17.42 -1.56 0.84
N LEU A 232 -16.10 -1.74 0.81
CA LEU A 232 -15.46 -3.05 0.58
C LEU A 232 -15.58 -3.99 1.80
N ALA A 233 -15.90 -3.45 2.98
CA ALA A 233 -16.08 -4.26 4.18
C ALA A 233 -17.32 -5.14 4.08
N THR A 234 -17.19 -6.40 4.48
CA THR A 234 -18.30 -7.36 4.48
C THR A 234 -19.26 -7.06 5.64
N PRO A 235 -20.57 -6.93 5.40
CA PRO A 235 -21.55 -6.74 6.49
C PRO A 235 -21.52 -7.90 7.52
N LYS A 236 -21.67 -7.60 8.80
CA LYS A 236 -21.70 -8.62 9.90
C LYS A 236 -22.72 -9.74 9.68
N SER A 237 -23.83 -9.46 9.00
CA SER A 237 -24.90 -10.44 8.72
C SER A 237 -24.50 -11.57 7.76
N ALA A 238 -23.40 -11.44 7.02
CA ALA A 238 -22.91 -12.49 6.13
C ALA A 238 -21.96 -13.49 6.80
N GLN A 239 -21.44 -13.17 7.98
CA GLN A 239 -20.50 -14.04 8.71
C GLN A 239 -21.17 -15.00 9.68
N ASP A 240 -22.33 -14.65 10.25
CA ASP A 240 -23.07 -15.51 11.17
C ASP A 240 -23.75 -16.71 10.49
N GLY A 241 -23.85 -16.69 9.15
CA GLY A 241 -24.44 -17.78 8.36
C GLY A 241 -23.47 -18.88 7.91
N ALA A 242 -22.16 -18.70 8.07
CA ALA A 242 -21.15 -19.64 7.56
C ALA A 242 -20.59 -20.61 8.64
N ALA A 243 -20.98 -20.45 9.92
CA ALA A 243 -20.42 -21.20 11.04
C ALA A 243 -21.18 -22.47 11.45
N ASP A 244 -22.36 -22.75 10.85
CA ASP A 244 -23.22 -23.86 11.26
C ASP A 244 -23.28 -25.03 10.25
N GLY A 245 -22.15 -25.44 9.70
CA GLY A 245 -22.16 -26.52 8.72
C GLY A 245 -20.90 -27.38 8.65
N ALA A 246 -20.26 -27.75 9.76
CA ALA A 246 -19.28 -28.84 9.77
C ALA A 246 -19.05 -29.38 11.18
N ALA A 247 -19.92 -30.24 11.61
CA ALA A 247 -19.62 -31.23 12.69
C ALA A 247 -19.93 -32.61 12.15
N ASP A 248 -18.93 -33.41 12.19
CA ASP A 248 -18.81 -34.87 12.36
C ASP A 248 -17.93 -35.54 11.31
N GLY A 249 -16.83 -36.08 11.81
CA GLY A 249 -15.94 -36.95 11.06
C GLY A 249 -14.67 -37.29 11.86
N VAL A 250 -14.84 -38.12 12.89
CA VAL A 250 -13.73 -38.73 13.65
C VAL A 250 -12.97 -39.70 12.74
N ALA A 251 -11.65 -39.66 12.75
CA ALA A 251 -10.77 -40.82 12.59
C ALA A 251 -9.32 -40.52 13.00
N ASP A 252 -8.93 -41.23 13.97
CA ASP A 252 -7.69 -41.75 14.53
C ASP A 252 -6.46 -41.88 13.61
N GLY A 253 -5.23 -41.68 14.21
CA GLY A 253 -4.08 -42.45 13.76
C GLY A 253 -2.72 -41.76 13.69
N ALA A 254 -1.92 -41.91 14.77
CA ALA A 254 -0.50 -42.28 14.82
C ALA A 254 0.64 -41.33 14.41
N ASP A 255 1.43 -40.99 15.40
CA ASP A 255 2.91 -41.00 15.62
C ASP A 255 3.88 -40.79 14.43
N GLY A 256 4.85 -39.91 14.66
CA GLY A 256 6.08 -39.84 13.89
C GLY A 256 7.02 -38.72 14.32
N ASP A 257 7.96 -39.08 15.19
CA ASP A 257 9.13 -38.28 15.63
C ASP A 257 10.06 -37.87 14.48
N GLY A 258 10.76 -36.72 14.60
CA GLY A 258 11.85 -36.37 13.70
C GLY A 258 12.47 -35.00 13.93
N GLU A 259 13.46 -34.97 14.78
CA GLU A 259 14.67 -34.13 14.98
C GLU A 259 14.93 -32.87 14.17
N ALA A 260 15.34 -31.91 14.93
CA ALA A 260 16.30 -30.77 14.86
C ALA A 260 17.08 -30.50 13.57
N GLY A 261 17.18 -29.21 13.25
CA GLY A 261 18.17 -28.63 12.35
C GLY A 261 18.32 -27.13 12.59
N GLU A 262 19.32 -26.76 13.39
CA GLU A 262 19.80 -25.38 13.58
C GLU A 262 20.43 -24.85 12.28
N GLY A 263 20.13 -23.63 11.89
CA GLY A 263 20.81 -22.93 10.81
C GLY A 263 20.66 -21.42 10.97
N GLY A 264 21.58 -20.77 11.66
CA GLY A 264 21.69 -19.32 11.76
C GLY A 264 22.04 -18.71 10.41
N GLY A 265 21.40 -17.61 10.06
CA GLY A 265 21.72 -16.74 8.94
C GLY A 265 21.60 -15.29 9.37
N GLU A 266 22.74 -14.66 9.67
CA GLU A 266 22.84 -13.22 9.85
C GLU A 266 22.57 -12.54 8.49
N GLY A 267 21.43 -11.87 8.34
CA GLY A 267 21.10 -11.01 7.21
C GLY A 267 21.42 -9.56 7.56
N GLY A 268 22.53 -9.04 7.01
CA GLY A 268 22.97 -7.66 7.21
C GLY A 268 21.97 -6.64 6.67
N ASP A 269 21.78 -5.62 7.45
CA ASP A 269 21.00 -4.39 7.17
C ASP A 269 21.75 -3.52 6.13
N ALA A 270 21.59 -3.84 4.84
CA ALA A 270 22.19 -3.09 3.74
C ALA A 270 21.21 -2.08 3.08
N GLY A 271 20.00 -1.93 3.62
CA GLY A 271 18.96 -1.10 3.00
C GLY A 271 18.95 0.37 3.42
N GLU A 272 19.70 0.76 4.44
CA GLU A 272 19.59 2.10 5.06
C GLU A 272 20.38 3.18 4.31
N GLU A 273 21.50 2.84 3.65
CA GLU A 273 22.34 3.81 2.93
C GLU A 273 21.83 4.17 1.52
N ALA A 274 21.12 3.27 0.85
CA ALA A 274 20.61 3.54 -0.49
C ALA A 274 19.40 4.52 -0.50
N ASP A 275 18.61 4.53 0.57
CA ASP A 275 17.41 5.37 0.69
C ASP A 275 17.76 6.84 0.95
N ALA A 276 18.86 7.09 1.69
CA ALA A 276 19.34 8.45 1.97
C ALA A 276 19.99 9.10 0.74
N ALA A 277 20.72 8.32 -0.06
CA ALA A 277 21.40 8.84 -1.25
C ALA A 277 20.42 9.23 -2.39
N MET A 278 19.28 8.53 -2.50
CA MET A 278 18.26 8.89 -3.50
C MET A 278 17.49 10.16 -3.12
N ASP A 279 17.31 10.43 -1.82
CA ASP A 279 16.58 11.61 -1.36
C ASP A 279 17.44 12.87 -1.44
N GLU A 280 18.77 12.79 -1.24
CA GLU A 280 19.70 13.92 -1.41
C GLU A 280 19.91 14.28 -2.89
N ALA A 281 19.98 13.31 -3.79
CA ALA A 281 20.14 13.59 -5.23
C ALA A 281 18.88 14.21 -5.87
N GLU A 282 17.68 13.93 -5.35
CA GLU A 282 16.43 14.52 -5.84
C GLU A 282 16.13 15.92 -5.24
N MET A 283 16.82 16.33 -4.19
CA MET A 283 16.63 17.66 -3.58
C MET A 283 17.53 18.76 -4.20
N GLU A 284 18.55 18.40 -5.01
CA GLU A 284 19.45 19.36 -5.68
C GLU A 284 19.01 19.73 -7.12
N GLU A 285 17.93 19.14 -7.68
CA GLU A 285 17.30 19.56 -8.92
C GLU A 285 15.94 20.28 -8.64
#